data_af5ae5a19dd545e955439d42ccb1665c
#
_entry.id   af5ae5a19dd545e955439d42ccb1665c
#
_cell.length_a   1.000
_cell.length_b   1.000
_cell.length_c   1.000
_cell.angle_alpha   90.00
_cell.angle_beta   90.00
_cell.angle_gamma   90.00
#
_symmetry.space_group_name_H-M   'P 1'
#
loop_
_entity.id
_entity.type
_entity.pdbx_description
1 polymer ?
#
loop_
_entity_poly.entity_id
_entity_poly.type
_entity_poly.pdbx_seq_one_letter_code
_entity_poly.pdbx_strand_id
1 'polypeptide(L)'
;MASNYVNILRKPGAFKFSATGLLARMPMSMVSISSLLAIQSEYHSYTLAGQVSAVTLIAFACTAPWLARRVDIYGQRFMIPFIMASCLAMVGEIVSITFHAHPVALLVCAAIAGGTSGSMGALVRARWSNLLQTPDEIHTAFALEAAMDEVAFIVGPILATMLVTNPPLPVTSGLIVAVTAQAVGSLWFLSQRATEPPAKGRTAAQEQAGQ
;
A
#
# COMPACT_ATOMS: atom_id res chain seq x y z
N MET A 1 -7.73 -21.63 18.74
CA MET A 1 -7.58 -20.62 17.66
C MET A 1 -6.40 -19.68 17.89
N ALA A 2 -6.26 -18.98 19.04
CA ALA A 2 -5.12 -18.07 19.29
C ALA A 2 -3.74 -18.74 19.16
N SER A 3 -3.61 -20.00 19.55
CA SER A 3 -2.40 -20.82 19.43
C SER A 3 -1.90 -20.96 17.97
N ASN A 4 -2.82 -21.07 17.00
CA ASN A 4 -2.45 -21.26 15.60
C ASN A 4 -1.83 -20.00 14.99
N TYR A 5 -2.34 -18.80 15.32
CA TYR A 5 -1.76 -17.53 14.88
C TYR A 5 -0.35 -17.31 15.42
N VAL A 6 -0.13 -17.64 16.70
CA VAL A 6 1.20 -17.56 17.32
C VAL A 6 2.18 -18.52 16.66
N ASN A 7 1.74 -19.73 16.32
CA ASN A 7 2.58 -20.74 15.68
C ASN A 7 3.06 -20.33 14.29
N ILE A 8 2.19 -19.75 13.45
CA ILE A 8 2.59 -19.27 12.13
C ILE A 8 3.52 -18.06 12.23
N LEU A 9 3.28 -17.15 13.17
CA LEU A 9 4.13 -15.97 13.38
C LEU A 9 5.52 -16.30 13.92
N ARG A 10 5.69 -17.46 14.60
CA ARG A 10 6.98 -17.96 15.06
C ARG A 10 7.87 -18.54 13.96
N LYS A 11 7.31 -18.84 12.78
CA LYS A 11 8.12 -19.32 11.65
C LYS A 11 9.18 -18.29 11.25
N PRO A 12 10.36 -18.72 10.78
CA PRO A 12 11.48 -17.82 10.46
C PRO A 12 11.08 -16.72 9.50
N GLY A 13 11.21 -15.46 9.92
CA GLY A 13 10.90 -14.29 9.11
C GLY A 13 9.42 -13.90 9.05
N ALA A 14 8.48 -14.75 9.48
CA ALA A 14 7.04 -14.54 9.37
C ALA A 14 6.57 -13.24 10.02
N PHE A 15 6.88 -13.06 11.29
CA PHE A 15 6.52 -11.84 12.01
C PHE A 15 7.09 -10.56 11.33
N LYS A 16 8.34 -10.63 10.86
CA LYS A 16 9.01 -9.47 10.24
C LYS A 16 8.31 -9.02 8.95
N PHE A 17 8.04 -9.96 8.03
CA PHE A 17 7.40 -9.56 6.77
C PHE A 17 5.91 -9.21 6.95
N SER A 18 5.20 -9.84 7.88
CA SER A 18 3.81 -9.52 8.17
C SER A 18 3.69 -8.12 8.78
N ALA A 19 4.50 -7.80 9.81
CA ALA A 19 4.51 -6.48 10.44
C ALA A 19 4.92 -5.35 9.47
N THR A 20 5.98 -5.56 8.69
CA THR A 20 6.41 -4.56 7.69
C THR A 20 5.42 -4.44 6.53
N GLY A 21 4.78 -5.55 6.16
CA GLY A 21 3.70 -5.58 5.19
C GLY A 21 2.46 -4.83 5.67
N LEU A 22 2.12 -4.92 6.95
CA LEU A 22 1.05 -4.12 7.55
C LEU A 22 1.38 -2.63 7.49
N LEU A 23 2.59 -2.24 7.90
CA LEU A 23 3.04 -0.84 7.82
C LEU A 23 2.98 -0.30 6.38
N ALA A 24 3.38 -1.11 5.40
CA ALA A 24 3.34 -0.75 3.98
C ALA A 24 1.90 -0.60 3.43
N ARG A 25 0.90 -1.21 4.09
CA ARG A 25 -0.53 -1.13 3.71
C ARG A 25 -1.29 -0.02 4.43
N MET A 26 -0.76 0.53 5.53
CA MET A 26 -1.40 1.65 6.26
C MET A 26 -1.81 2.81 5.35
N PRO A 27 -1.01 3.24 4.35
CA PRO A 27 -1.39 4.29 3.43
C PRO A 27 -2.71 4.03 2.70
N MET A 28 -3.03 2.79 2.38
CA MET A 28 -4.27 2.41 1.69
C MET A 28 -5.53 2.87 2.45
N SER A 29 -5.47 2.92 3.77
CA SER A 29 -6.58 3.39 4.62
C SER A 29 -6.50 4.88 4.97
N MET A 30 -5.31 5.50 4.89
CA MET A 30 -5.07 6.88 5.34
C MET A 30 -5.13 7.90 4.19
N VAL A 31 -4.59 7.58 3.01
CA VAL A 31 -4.38 8.55 1.93
C VAL A 31 -5.68 9.21 1.50
N SER A 32 -6.72 8.44 1.24
CA SER A 32 -7.99 8.97 0.72
C SER A 32 -8.60 10.02 1.66
N ILE A 33 -8.65 9.73 2.96
CA ILE A 33 -9.22 10.67 3.94
C ILE A 33 -8.29 11.87 4.19
N SER A 34 -6.97 11.64 4.21
CA SER A 34 -5.99 12.72 4.39
C SER A 34 -6.02 13.70 3.22
N SER A 35 -6.03 13.20 1.96
CA SER A 35 -6.15 14.04 0.76
C SER A 35 -7.47 14.80 0.75
N LEU A 36 -8.58 14.12 1.07
CA LEU A 36 -9.90 14.75 1.11
C LEU A 36 -9.94 15.94 2.08
N LEU A 37 -9.49 15.71 3.33
CA LEU A 37 -9.51 16.76 4.35
C LEU A 37 -8.53 17.89 4.03
N ALA A 38 -7.32 17.58 3.55
CA ALA A 38 -6.32 18.58 3.21
C ALA A 38 -6.75 19.44 2.01
N ILE A 39 -7.28 18.83 0.96
CA ILE A 39 -7.77 19.57 -0.23
C ILE A 39 -9.00 20.40 0.12
N GLN A 40 -9.92 19.86 0.92
CA GLN A 40 -11.09 20.61 1.37
C GLN A 40 -10.68 21.82 2.22
N SER A 41 -9.70 21.67 3.10
CA SER A 41 -9.19 22.76 3.94
C SER A 41 -8.53 23.88 3.12
N GLU A 42 -7.68 23.53 2.14
CA GLU A 42 -6.87 24.50 1.40
C GLU A 42 -7.57 25.04 0.14
N TYR A 43 -8.32 24.20 -0.57
CA TYR A 43 -9.00 24.58 -1.82
C TYR A 43 -10.50 24.84 -1.65
N HIS A 44 -11.05 24.59 -0.46
CA HIS A 44 -12.49 24.72 -0.17
C HIS A 44 -13.39 23.96 -1.16
N SER A 45 -12.90 22.81 -1.69
CA SER A 45 -13.56 22.08 -2.77
C SER A 45 -13.62 20.57 -2.51
N TYR A 46 -14.78 20.08 -2.09
CA TYR A 46 -15.04 18.64 -2.01
C TYR A 46 -15.06 17.97 -3.39
N THR A 47 -15.43 18.71 -4.43
CA THR A 47 -15.42 18.21 -5.81
C THR A 47 -14.00 17.85 -6.23
N LEU A 48 -13.04 18.74 -5.99
CA LEU A 48 -11.63 18.49 -6.31
C LEU A 48 -11.08 17.31 -5.48
N ALA A 49 -11.39 17.26 -4.19
CA ALA A 49 -10.98 16.16 -3.32
C ALA A 49 -11.54 14.80 -3.80
N GLY A 50 -12.81 14.77 -4.20
CA GLY A 50 -13.43 13.59 -4.80
C GLY A 50 -12.78 13.17 -6.14
N GLN A 51 -12.44 14.13 -7.00
CA GLN A 51 -11.75 13.86 -8.25
C GLN A 51 -10.35 13.26 -8.02
N VAL A 52 -9.57 13.81 -7.08
CA VAL A 52 -8.24 13.29 -6.71
C VAL A 52 -8.37 11.85 -6.20
N SER A 53 -9.30 11.58 -5.30
CA SER A 53 -9.55 10.23 -4.77
C SER A 53 -9.99 9.25 -5.88
N ALA A 54 -10.88 9.67 -6.77
CA ALA A 54 -11.34 8.85 -7.89
C ALA A 54 -10.20 8.53 -8.87
N VAL A 55 -9.38 9.53 -9.23
CA VAL A 55 -8.23 9.34 -10.12
C VAL A 55 -7.22 8.37 -9.51
N THR A 56 -6.91 8.50 -8.22
CA THR A 56 -6.03 7.56 -7.50
C THR A 56 -6.54 6.13 -7.58
N LEU A 57 -7.84 5.92 -7.30
CA LEU A 57 -8.44 4.59 -7.30
C LEU A 57 -8.52 3.99 -8.71
N ILE A 58 -8.91 4.77 -9.72
CA ILE A 58 -8.98 4.31 -11.11
C ILE A 58 -7.60 3.95 -11.62
N ALA A 59 -6.59 4.80 -11.37
CA ALA A 59 -5.23 4.53 -11.77
C ALA A 59 -4.69 3.24 -11.14
N PHE A 60 -4.94 3.04 -9.84
CA PHE A 60 -4.61 1.79 -9.14
C PHE A 60 -5.30 0.58 -9.79
N ALA A 61 -6.61 0.65 -10.00
CA ALA A 61 -7.39 -0.47 -10.55
C ALA A 61 -6.91 -0.86 -11.96
N CYS A 62 -6.55 0.11 -12.80
CA CYS A 62 -6.05 -0.14 -14.15
C CYS A 62 -4.65 -0.76 -14.17
N THR A 63 -3.78 -0.40 -13.22
CA THR A 63 -2.36 -0.81 -13.25
C THR A 63 -2.06 -2.03 -12.39
N ALA A 64 -2.83 -2.27 -11.33
CA ALA A 64 -2.58 -3.34 -10.37
C ALA A 64 -2.47 -4.74 -11.01
N PRO A 65 -3.32 -5.16 -11.97
CA PRO A 65 -3.17 -6.46 -12.61
C PRO A 65 -1.89 -6.58 -13.44
N TRP A 66 -1.48 -5.49 -14.11
CA TRP A 66 -0.27 -5.46 -14.90
C TRP A 66 0.97 -5.54 -13.98
N LEU A 67 1.00 -4.77 -12.91
CA LEU A 67 2.08 -4.81 -11.92
C LEU A 67 2.19 -6.20 -11.29
N ALA A 68 1.07 -6.83 -10.91
CA ALA A 68 1.06 -8.18 -10.35
C ALA A 68 1.70 -9.21 -11.28
N ARG A 69 1.33 -9.20 -12.58
CA ARG A 69 1.94 -10.07 -13.59
C ARG A 69 3.46 -9.85 -13.72
N ARG A 70 3.91 -8.60 -13.67
CA ARG A 70 5.34 -8.28 -13.72
C ARG A 70 6.09 -8.76 -12.48
N VAL A 71 5.47 -8.66 -11.32
CA VAL A 71 6.02 -9.21 -10.07
C VAL A 71 6.17 -10.73 -10.15
N ASP A 72 5.20 -11.44 -10.69
CA ASP A 72 5.29 -12.90 -10.87
C ASP A 72 6.46 -13.29 -11.79
N ILE A 73 6.74 -12.50 -12.83
CA ILE A 73 7.83 -12.76 -13.79
C ILE A 73 9.18 -12.40 -13.22
N TYR A 74 9.32 -11.21 -12.59
CA TYR A 74 10.60 -10.61 -12.23
C TYR A 74 10.92 -10.65 -10.73
N GLY A 75 9.97 -11.13 -9.90
CA GLY A 75 10.08 -11.15 -8.45
C GLY A 75 9.58 -9.84 -7.79
N GLN A 76 9.42 -9.90 -6.46
CA GLN A 76 8.80 -8.81 -5.70
C GLN A 76 9.59 -7.50 -5.74
N ARG A 77 10.91 -7.56 -5.92
CA ARG A 77 11.77 -6.38 -5.99
C ARG A 77 11.53 -5.50 -7.22
N PHE A 78 10.89 -6.04 -8.25
CA PHE A 78 10.43 -5.24 -9.39
C PHE A 78 9.54 -4.07 -8.95
N MET A 79 8.90 -4.17 -7.79
CA MET A 79 8.06 -3.10 -7.25
C MET A 79 8.83 -1.90 -6.69
N ILE A 80 10.13 -2.00 -6.41
CA ILE A 80 10.90 -0.92 -5.77
C ILE A 80 10.79 0.41 -6.54
N PRO A 81 11.10 0.50 -7.84
CA PRO A 81 11.00 1.77 -8.57
C PRO A 81 9.57 2.31 -8.62
N PHE A 82 8.56 1.45 -8.68
CA PHE A 82 7.15 1.86 -8.69
C PHE A 82 6.72 2.43 -7.34
N ILE A 83 7.09 1.78 -6.24
CA ILE A 83 6.82 2.31 -4.89
C ILE A 83 7.53 3.65 -4.68
N MET A 84 8.77 3.79 -5.15
CA MET A 84 9.48 5.07 -5.08
C MET A 84 8.76 6.16 -5.88
N ALA A 85 8.29 5.84 -7.08
CA ALA A 85 7.49 6.76 -7.90
C ALA A 85 6.18 7.14 -7.20
N SER A 86 5.49 6.18 -6.58
CA SER A 86 4.29 6.42 -5.77
C SER A 86 4.58 7.37 -4.59
N CYS A 87 5.65 7.10 -3.83
CA CYS A 87 6.05 7.97 -2.71
C CYS A 87 6.41 9.39 -3.18
N LEU A 88 7.15 9.52 -4.29
CA LEU A 88 7.49 10.83 -4.87
C LEU A 88 6.23 11.59 -5.33
N ALA A 89 5.27 10.89 -5.92
CA ALA A 89 4.01 11.49 -6.34
C ALA A 89 3.18 11.95 -5.12
N MET A 90 3.15 11.17 -4.04
CA MET A 90 2.50 11.60 -2.78
C MET A 90 3.19 12.82 -2.17
N VAL A 91 4.51 12.91 -2.23
CA VAL A 91 5.25 14.13 -1.82
C VAL A 91 4.88 15.28 -2.75
N GLY A 92 4.77 15.04 -4.06
CA GLY A 92 4.29 16.03 -5.02
C GLY A 92 2.87 16.54 -4.72
N GLU A 93 1.97 15.66 -4.28
CA GLU A 93 0.63 16.03 -3.81
C GLU A 93 0.69 16.91 -2.57
N ILE A 94 1.51 16.55 -1.56
CA ILE A 94 1.73 17.35 -0.35
C ILE A 94 2.24 18.75 -0.71
N VAL A 95 3.25 18.84 -1.57
CA VAL A 95 3.80 20.11 -2.05
C VAL A 95 2.76 20.93 -2.80
N SER A 96 1.99 20.27 -3.68
CA SER A 96 0.92 20.92 -4.45
C SER A 96 -0.18 21.50 -3.55
N ILE A 97 -0.57 20.79 -2.51
CA ILE A 97 -1.54 21.27 -1.51
C ILE A 97 -0.95 22.47 -0.75
N THR A 98 0.29 22.35 -0.26
CA THR A 98 0.94 23.39 0.58
C THR A 98 1.14 24.71 -0.17
N PHE A 99 1.45 24.65 -1.47
CA PHE A 99 1.69 25.83 -2.31
C PHE A 99 0.48 26.23 -3.17
N HIS A 100 -0.69 25.67 -2.93
CA HIS A 100 -1.93 25.97 -3.68
C HIS A 100 -1.72 25.86 -5.19
N ALA A 101 -1.02 24.79 -5.64
CA ALA A 101 -0.75 24.57 -7.05
C ALA A 101 -2.04 24.38 -7.85
N HIS A 102 -1.97 24.52 -9.17
CA HIS A 102 -3.13 24.33 -10.03
C HIS A 102 -3.72 22.91 -9.86
N PRO A 103 -5.05 22.75 -9.81
CA PRO A 103 -5.72 21.43 -9.57
C PRO A 103 -5.23 20.28 -10.44
N VAL A 104 -4.79 20.56 -11.66
CA VAL A 104 -4.20 19.55 -12.56
C VAL A 104 -2.96 18.89 -11.96
N ALA A 105 -2.14 19.62 -11.19
CA ALA A 105 -0.97 19.05 -10.53
C ALA A 105 -1.37 17.96 -9.51
N LEU A 106 -2.43 18.19 -8.72
CA LEU A 106 -2.97 17.22 -7.78
C LEU A 106 -3.47 15.97 -8.51
N LEU A 107 -4.20 16.13 -9.62
CA LEU A 107 -4.71 15.01 -10.41
C LEU A 107 -3.58 14.18 -11.04
N VAL A 108 -2.52 14.82 -11.52
CA VAL A 108 -1.33 14.13 -12.06
C VAL A 108 -0.61 13.36 -10.94
N CYS A 109 -0.38 13.99 -9.78
CA CYS A 109 0.21 13.31 -8.64
C CYS A 109 -0.64 12.12 -8.19
N ALA A 110 -1.96 12.28 -8.11
CA ALA A 110 -2.90 11.23 -7.75
C ALA A 110 -2.85 10.04 -8.74
N ALA A 111 -2.82 10.31 -10.04
CA ALA A 111 -2.72 9.29 -11.07
C ALA A 111 -1.40 8.50 -10.96
N ILE A 112 -0.28 9.16 -10.75
CA ILE A 112 1.02 8.52 -10.59
C ILE A 112 1.06 7.74 -9.27
N ALA A 113 0.63 8.36 -8.15
CA ALA A 113 0.63 7.71 -6.84
C ALA A 113 -0.20 6.42 -6.84
N GLY A 114 -1.44 6.48 -7.33
CA GLY A 114 -2.32 5.32 -7.44
C GLY A 114 -1.79 4.29 -8.43
N GLY A 115 -1.41 4.73 -9.65
CA GLY A 115 -0.96 3.84 -10.72
C GLY A 115 0.35 3.09 -10.44
N THR A 116 1.16 3.55 -9.48
CA THR A 116 2.43 2.93 -9.15
C THR A 116 2.48 2.29 -7.75
N SER A 117 1.43 2.42 -6.94
CA SER A 117 1.40 1.89 -5.56
C SER A 117 1.48 0.36 -5.47
N GLY A 118 0.86 -0.35 -6.43
CA GLY A 118 0.78 -1.81 -6.45
C GLY A 118 0.01 -2.40 -5.26
N SER A 119 -0.12 -3.73 -5.22
CA SER A 119 -0.83 -4.43 -4.15
C SER A 119 0.14 -5.07 -3.16
N MET A 120 0.50 -4.35 -2.09
CA MET A 120 1.36 -4.89 -1.02
C MET A 120 0.72 -6.09 -0.32
N GLY A 121 -0.61 -6.10 -0.16
CA GLY A 121 -1.33 -7.24 0.41
C GLY A 121 -1.15 -8.54 -0.39
N ALA A 122 -1.11 -8.45 -1.71
CA ALA A 122 -0.84 -9.61 -2.56
C ALA A 122 0.59 -10.14 -2.37
N LEU A 123 1.58 -9.24 -2.23
CA LEU A 123 2.98 -9.62 -1.99
C LEU A 123 3.15 -10.33 -0.64
N VAL A 124 2.48 -9.88 0.41
CA VAL A 124 2.47 -10.51 1.73
C VAL A 124 1.85 -11.91 1.67
N ARG A 125 0.67 -12.03 1.04
CA ARG A 125 -0.01 -13.33 0.88
C ARG A 125 0.84 -14.31 0.06
N ALA A 126 1.55 -13.84 -0.97
CA ALA A 126 2.48 -14.67 -1.73
C ALA A 126 3.63 -15.21 -0.87
N ARG A 127 4.17 -14.41 0.09
CA ARG A 127 5.17 -14.90 1.05
C ARG A 127 4.62 -15.96 1.99
N TRP A 128 3.40 -15.77 2.48
CA TRP A 128 2.73 -16.77 3.29
C TRP A 128 2.55 -18.09 2.55
N SER A 129 2.06 -18.03 1.30
CA SER A 129 1.91 -19.24 0.46
C SER A 129 3.23 -19.94 0.15
N ASN A 130 4.35 -19.18 0.09
CA ASN A 130 5.68 -19.77 -0.11
C ASN A 130 6.28 -20.38 1.19
N LEU A 131 5.95 -19.81 2.35
CA LEU A 131 6.48 -20.22 3.64
C LEU A 131 5.74 -21.40 4.24
N LEU A 132 4.42 -21.49 4.02
CA LEU A 132 3.53 -22.48 4.64
C LEU A 132 3.26 -23.62 3.66
N GLN A 133 3.15 -24.85 4.21
CA GLN A 133 3.01 -26.07 3.39
C GLN A 133 1.61 -26.67 3.44
N THR A 134 0.84 -26.40 4.50
CA THR A 134 -0.49 -26.98 4.65
C THR A 134 -1.59 -25.96 4.33
N PRO A 135 -2.71 -26.39 3.70
CA PRO A 135 -3.85 -25.52 3.42
C PRO A 135 -4.39 -24.82 4.67
N ASP A 136 -4.43 -25.52 5.82
CA ASP A 136 -4.94 -24.97 7.08
C ASP A 136 -4.05 -23.83 7.62
N GLU A 137 -2.73 -23.98 7.51
CA GLU A 137 -1.80 -22.90 7.89
C GLU A 137 -1.96 -21.68 6.98
N ILE A 138 -2.09 -21.90 5.66
CA ILE A 138 -2.29 -20.83 4.67
C ILE A 138 -3.61 -20.10 4.94
N HIS A 139 -4.68 -20.86 5.20
CA HIS A 139 -5.98 -20.27 5.55
C HIS A 139 -5.89 -19.43 6.84
N THR A 140 -5.19 -19.95 7.86
CA THR A 140 -4.96 -19.23 9.12
C THR A 140 -4.16 -17.94 8.89
N ALA A 141 -3.12 -17.97 8.04
CA ALA A 141 -2.32 -16.82 7.72
C ALA A 141 -3.12 -15.75 6.95
N PHE A 142 -3.95 -16.17 6.00
CA PHE A 142 -4.80 -15.25 5.25
C PHE A 142 -5.89 -14.62 6.12
N ALA A 143 -6.44 -15.37 7.08
CA ALA A 143 -7.37 -14.84 8.06
C ALA A 143 -6.70 -13.82 9.00
N LEU A 144 -5.45 -14.06 9.41
CA LEU A 144 -4.66 -13.09 10.17
C LEU A 144 -4.45 -11.80 9.38
N GLU A 145 -4.00 -11.91 8.13
CA GLU A 145 -3.76 -10.72 7.29
C GLU A 145 -5.05 -9.94 7.04
N ALA A 146 -6.19 -10.63 6.83
CA ALA A 146 -7.48 -9.98 6.69
C ALA A 146 -7.89 -9.23 7.97
N ALA A 147 -7.71 -9.84 9.14
CA ALA A 147 -7.99 -9.17 10.42
C ALA A 147 -7.09 -7.95 10.65
N MET A 148 -5.81 -8.03 10.25
CA MET A 148 -4.88 -6.89 10.31
C MET A 148 -5.28 -5.78 9.33
N ASP A 149 -5.77 -6.12 8.13
CA ASP A 149 -6.31 -5.15 7.18
C ASP A 149 -7.54 -4.44 7.76
N GLU A 150 -8.47 -5.16 8.38
CA GLU A 150 -9.64 -4.57 9.05
C GLU A 150 -9.25 -3.59 10.17
N VAL A 151 -8.28 -3.96 11.01
CA VAL A 151 -7.74 -3.06 12.03
C VAL A 151 -7.12 -1.82 11.40
N ALA A 152 -6.35 -1.96 10.31
CA ALA A 152 -5.77 -0.84 9.60
C ALA A 152 -6.84 0.09 9.00
N PHE A 153 -7.93 -0.46 8.46
CA PHE A 153 -9.06 0.31 7.93
C PHE A 153 -9.88 1.03 9.01
N ILE A 154 -9.85 0.54 10.25
CA ILE A 154 -10.45 1.25 11.39
C ILE A 154 -9.51 2.33 11.91
N VAL A 155 -8.27 1.97 12.18
CA VAL A 155 -7.28 2.87 12.82
C VAL A 155 -6.78 3.95 11.86
N GLY A 156 -6.59 3.61 10.58
CA GLY A 156 -6.02 4.52 9.58
C GLY A 156 -6.82 5.82 9.41
N PRO A 157 -8.13 5.79 9.14
CA PRO A 157 -8.94 7.00 9.02
C PRO A 157 -8.99 7.82 10.31
N ILE A 158 -9.04 7.17 11.47
CA ILE A 158 -9.01 7.85 12.77
C ILE A 158 -7.70 8.62 12.93
N LEU A 159 -6.58 7.93 12.70
CA LEU A 159 -5.25 8.53 12.78
C LEU A 159 -5.08 9.66 11.77
N ALA A 160 -5.51 9.45 10.52
CA ALA A 160 -5.46 10.46 9.47
C ALA A 160 -6.25 11.72 9.87
N THR A 161 -7.48 11.54 10.36
CA THR A 161 -8.32 12.66 10.81
C THR A 161 -7.69 13.39 11.98
N MET A 162 -7.20 12.68 13.00
CA MET A 162 -6.54 13.30 14.15
C MET A 162 -5.31 14.10 13.75
N LEU A 163 -4.50 13.62 12.80
CA LEU A 163 -3.31 14.31 12.32
C LEU A 163 -3.65 15.58 11.53
N VAL A 164 -4.69 15.54 10.71
CA VAL A 164 -5.11 16.69 9.89
C VAL A 164 -5.83 17.76 10.72
N THR A 165 -6.60 17.36 11.72
CA THR A 165 -7.43 18.29 12.52
C THR A 165 -6.74 18.82 13.78
N ASN A 166 -5.52 18.39 14.08
CA ASN A 166 -4.78 18.87 15.27
C ASN A 166 -4.09 20.23 14.98
N PRO A 167 -4.50 21.33 15.61
CA PRO A 167 -4.09 22.69 15.26
C PRO A 167 -2.58 22.99 15.15
N PRO A 168 -1.66 22.36 15.88
CA PRO A 168 -0.25 22.64 15.69
C PRO A 168 0.35 21.95 14.45
N LEU A 169 -0.37 20.99 13.83
CA LEU A 169 0.12 20.22 12.70
C LEU A 169 -0.37 20.79 11.36
N PRO A 170 0.45 20.71 10.30
CA PRO A 170 -0.01 21.03 8.94
C PRO A 170 -1.18 20.12 8.52
N VAL A 171 -2.09 20.63 7.72
CA VAL A 171 -3.22 19.84 7.16
C VAL A 171 -2.78 18.65 6.32
N THR A 172 -1.53 18.64 5.86
CA THR A 172 -0.90 17.53 5.11
C THR A 172 -0.27 16.46 6.00
N SER A 173 -0.34 16.58 7.32
CA SER A 173 0.31 15.66 8.26
C SER A 173 -0.11 14.21 8.10
N GLY A 174 -1.38 13.96 7.78
CA GLY A 174 -1.87 12.61 7.47
C GLY A 174 -1.19 12.00 6.25
N LEU A 175 -0.98 12.78 5.18
CA LEU A 175 -0.25 12.36 4.00
C LEU A 175 1.24 12.13 4.28
N ILE A 176 1.86 12.97 5.12
CA ILE A 176 3.27 12.81 5.53
C ILE A 176 3.47 11.48 6.25
N VAL A 177 2.60 11.15 7.19
CA VAL A 177 2.64 9.86 7.90
C VAL A 177 2.38 8.70 6.94
N ALA A 178 1.42 8.84 6.03
CA ALA A 178 1.11 7.82 5.05
C ALA A 178 2.29 7.54 4.10
N VAL A 179 2.91 8.56 3.51
CA VAL A 179 4.06 8.37 2.61
C VAL A 179 5.27 7.79 3.34
N THR A 180 5.48 8.19 4.60
CA THR A 180 6.56 7.64 5.43
C THR A 180 6.32 6.16 5.73
N ALA A 181 5.10 5.80 6.11
CA ALA A 181 4.71 4.41 6.34
C ALA A 181 4.85 3.55 5.08
N GLN A 182 4.45 4.07 3.91
CA GLN A 182 4.64 3.40 2.63
C GLN A 182 6.12 3.18 2.30
N ALA A 183 6.94 4.22 2.39
CA ALA A 183 8.35 4.14 2.06
C ALA A 183 9.09 3.17 3.00
N VAL A 184 8.98 3.39 4.32
CA VAL A 184 9.67 2.57 5.32
C VAL A 184 9.15 1.13 5.29
N GLY A 185 7.84 0.95 5.34
CA GLY A 185 7.21 -0.38 5.35
C GLY A 185 7.55 -1.19 4.11
N SER A 186 7.40 -0.60 2.93
CA SER A 186 7.63 -1.30 1.66
C SER A 186 9.11 -1.60 1.42
N LEU A 187 10.02 -0.65 1.68
CA LEU A 187 11.44 -0.89 1.50
C LEU A 187 11.96 -1.93 2.50
N TRP A 188 11.51 -1.86 3.74
CA TRP A 188 11.86 -2.87 4.74
C TRP A 188 11.29 -4.24 4.39
N PHE A 189 10.04 -4.31 3.96
CA PHE A 189 9.44 -5.56 3.47
C PHE A 189 10.25 -6.14 2.30
N LEU A 190 10.53 -5.36 1.26
CA LEU A 190 11.25 -5.81 0.07
C LEU A 190 12.74 -6.10 0.30
N SER A 191 13.33 -5.62 1.40
CA SER A 191 14.69 -5.97 1.80
C SER A 191 14.83 -7.40 2.35
N GLN A 192 13.72 -8.01 2.80
CA GLN A 192 13.70 -9.33 3.42
C GLN A 192 13.72 -10.45 2.36
N ARG A 193 14.89 -10.83 1.90
CA ARG A 193 15.10 -11.82 0.82
C ARG A 193 14.77 -13.26 1.24
N ALA A 194 14.99 -13.61 2.50
CA ALA A 194 14.86 -15.00 2.97
C ALA A 194 13.43 -15.57 2.83
N THR A 195 12.43 -14.70 2.77
CA THR A 195 11.01 -15.08 2.64
C THR A 195 10.42 -14.72 1.27
N GLU A 196 11.22 -14.15 0.36
CA GLU A 196 10.77 -13.77 -0.98
C GLU A 196 10.49 -15.03 -1.81
N PRO A 197 9.29 -15.15 -2.43
CA PRO A 197 9.00 -16.23 -3.34
C PRO A 197 9.91 -16.17 -4.57
N PRO A 198 10.32 -17.33 -5.14
CA PRO A 198 11.08 -17.35 -6.37
C PRO A 198 10.28 -16.75 -7.54
N ALA A 199 10.93 -15.98 -8.40
CA ALA A 199 10.32 -15.47 -9.62
C ALA A 199 9.98 -16.63 -10.56
N LYS A 200 8.77 -16.66 -11.10
CA LYS A 200 8.29 -17.77 -11.97
C LYS A 200 8.93 -17.77 -13.37
N GLY A 201 9.51 -16.65 -13.80
CA GLY A 201 10.02 -16.48 -15.16
C GLY A 201 8.89 -16.28 -16.19
N ARG A 202 9.28 -15.96 -17.45
CA ARG A 202 8.31 -15.65 -18.52
C ARG A 202 7.47 -16.86 -18.94
N THR A 203 8.06 -18.05 -19.01
CA THR A 203 7.42 -19.25 -19.56
C THR A 203 6.29 -19.76 -18.65
N ALA A 204 6.57 -19.87 -17.35
CA ALA A 204 5.56 -20.33 -16.38
C ALA A 204 4.41 -19.32 -16.17
N ALA A 205 4.68 -18.02 -16.30
CA ALA A 205 3.66 -16.98 -16.20
C ALA A 205 2.74 -16.95 -17.42
N GLN A 206 3.20 -17.36 -18.60
CA GLN A 206 2.38 -17.47 -19.82
C GLN A 206 1.48 -18.72 -19.79
N GLU A 207 1.93 -19.83 -19.27
CA GLU A 207 1.14 -21.05 -19.12
C GLU A 207 -0.04 -20.88 -18.16
N GLN A 208 0.13 -20.10 -17.08
CA GLN A 208 -0.95 -19.78 -16.14
C GLN A 208 -1.97 -18.76 -16.66
N ALA A 209 -1.60 -17.92 -17.62
CA ALA A 209 -2.51 -16.92 -18.21
C ALA A 209 -3.35 -17.52 -19.38
N GLY A 210 -3.01 -18.72 -19.87
CA GLY A 210 -3.70 -19.42 -20.94
C GLY A 210 -4.69 -20.50 -20.47
N GLN A 211 -4.84 -20.72 -19.16
CA GLN A 211 -5.84 -21.57 -18.53
C GLN A 211 -6.95 -20.73 -17.91
#